data_f6beb962f862724b08160fbbb4080abd
#
_entry.id   f6beb962f862724b08160fbbb4080abd
#
_cell.length_a   1.000
_cell.length_b   1.000
_cell.length_c   1.000
_cell.angle_alpha   90.00
_cell.angle_beta   90.00
_cell.angle_gamma   90.00
#
_symmetry.space_group_name_H-M   'P 1'
#
loop_
_entity.id
_entity.type
_entity.pdbx_description
1 polymer ?
#
loop_
_entity_poly.entity_id
_entity_poly.type
_entity_poly.pdbx_seq_one_letter_code
_entity_poly.pdbx_strand_id
1 'polypeptide(L)'
;MDAGLAVEPAASEAVRNIQCSAAADLDPQALIDPAPQARALDQRLISDDRFRALPPKFRFVFNGGGLTHLADADGDIRADAVSTPEGPRYRIGLAGTSATAHSLGNCKPSQVVDVLVELALIFLEERQRLITPARRMRQLIDACGSSPFAGLRDLSRPGGVMADHPPAPEPGRTRAGTVLGVALGCLGTN
;
A
#
# COMPACT_ATOMS: atom_id res chain seq x y z
N MET A 1 -11.27 27.78 -16.45
CA MET A 1 -10.20 26.88 -15.93
C MET A 1 -10.89 25.61 -15.51
N ASP A 2 -10.89 24.64 -16.41
CA ASP A 2 -11.45 23.31 -16.16
C ASP A 2 -10.53 22.60 -15.17
N ALA A 3 -11.00 22.40 -13.94
CA ALA A 3 -10.31 21.55 -12.99
C ALA A 3 -10.51 20.11 -13.50
N GLY A 4 -9.53 19.60 -14.25
CA GLY A 4 -9.56 18.27 -14.87
C GLY A 4 -9.70 17.13 -13.87
N LEU A 5 -10.86 17.06 -13.24
CA LEU A 5 -11.39 15.85 -12.63
C LEU A 5 -11.86 14.98 -13.78
N ALA A 6 -10.95 14.22 -14.37
CA ALA A 6 -11.30 13.25 -15.38
C ALA A 6 -12.38 12.32 -14.80
N VAL A 7 -13.58 12.40 -15.32
CA VAL A 7 -14.64 11.42 -15.09
C VAL A 7 -14.21 10.16 -15.85
N GLU A 8 -13.41 9.33 -15.18
CA GLU A 8 -13.12 8.00 -15.71
C GLU A 8 -14.30 7.07 -15.48
N PRO A 9 -14.52 6.08 -16.36
CA PRO A 9 -15.66 5.16 -16.21
C PRO A 9 -15.60 4.45 -14.85
N ALA A 10 -16.73 4.35 -14.18
CA ALA A 10 -16.89 3.78 -12.83
C ALA A 10 -16.23 2.39 -12.63
N ALA A 11 -15.98 1.66 -13.71
CA ALA A 11 -15.24 0.38 -13.68
C ALA A 11 -13.75 0.54 -13.35
N SER A 12 -13.13 1.71 -13.59
CA SER A 12 -11.72 1.96 -13.28
C SER A 12 -11.53 2.45 -11.83
N GLU A 13 -12.53 3.09 -11.23
CA GLU A 13 -12.48 3.50 -9.82
C GLU A 13 -12.51 2.32 -8.84
N ALA A 14 -13.16 1.21 -9.21
CA ALA A 14 -13.27 0.04 -8.34
C ALA A 14 -11.93 -0.66 -8.05
N VAL A 15 -10.89 -0.41 -8.85
CA VAL A 15 -9.56 -1.06 -8.75
C VAL A 15 -8.54 -0.19 -8.00
N ARG A 16 -8.86 1.09 -7.74
CA ARG A 16 -7.91 2.12 -7.29
C ARG A 16 -7.85 2.33 -5.79
N ASN A 17 -7.82 1.30 -4.98
CA ASN A 17 -7.67 1.48 -3.54
C ASN A 17 -6.19 1.43 -3.12
N ILE A 18 -5.41 2.39 -3.62
CA ILE A 18 -4.00 2.56 -3.28
C ILE A 18 -3.88 3.73 -2.32
N GLN A 19 -3.33 3.47 -1.14
CA GLN A 19 -2.98 4.50 -0.17
C GLN A 19 -1.47 4.64 -0.11
N CYS A 20 -0.96 5.87 -0.09
CA CYS A 20 0.46 6.13 0.13
C CYS A 20 0.66 7.29 1.10
N SER A 21 1.80 7.30 1.81
CA SER A 21 2.20 8.42 2.66
C SER A 21 2.22 9.71 1.84
N ALA A 22 1.51 10.71 2.30
CA ALA A 22 1.43 12.00 1.62
C ALA A 22 2.68 12.84 1.90
N ALA A 23 3.09 13.68 0.93
CA ALA A 23 4.19 14.64 1.09
C ALA A 23 5.50 14.06 1.66
N ALA A 24 5.78 12.78 1.42
CA ALA A 24 7.00 12.13 1.88
C ALA A 24 8.26 12.72 1.25
N ASP A 25 8.15 13.33 0.07
CA ASP A 25 9.20 14.10 -0.60
C ASP A 25 9.59 15.38 0.14
N LEU A 26 8.70 15.91 1.00
CA LEU A 26 8.92 17.11 1.81
C LEU A 26 9.23 16.77 3.28
N ASP A 27 9.10 15.52 3.68
CA ASP A 27 9.29 15.06 5.05
C ASP A 27 10.70 14.49 5.24
N PRO A 28 11.59 15.20 5.98
CA PRO A 28 12.95 14.70 6.20
C PRO A 28 13.03 13.43 7.06
N GLN A 29 11.93 13.03 7.69
CA GLN A 29 11.83 11.79 8.46
C GLN A 29 11.30 10.62 7.64
N ALA A 30 10.76 10.87 6.43
CA ALA A 30 10.38 9.81 5.53
C ALA A 30 11.61 9.09 5.00
N LEU A 31 11.59 7.78 5.03
CA LEU A 31 12.69 6.94 4.56
C LEU A 31 12.65 6.75 3.03
N ILE A 32 11.45 6.69 2.48
CA ILE A 32 11.19 6.57 1.03
C ILE A 32 9.99 7.45 0.67
N ASP A 33 10.07 8.19 -0.45
CA ASP A 33 8.88 8.76 -1.08
C ASP A 33 8.16 7.65 -1.88
N PRO A 34 6.95 7.23 -1.47
CA PRO A 34 6.23 6.15 -2.13
C PRO A 34 5.39 6.61 -3.33
N ALA A 35 5.25 7.90 -3.57
CA ALA A 35 4.33 8.43 -4.59
C ALA A 35 4.67 7.98 -6.03
N PRO A 36 5.95 7.86 -6.44
CA PRO A 36 6.28 7.33 -7.77
C PRO A 36 5.83 5.87 -7.94
N GLN A 37 6.04 5.02 -6.92
CA GLN A 37 5.67 3.60 -6.96
C GLN A 37 4.16 3.41 -6.91
N ALA A 38 3.44 4.21 -6.11
CA ALA A 38 1.98 4.18 -6.06
C ALA A 38 1.36 4.53 -7.41
N ARG A 39 1.88 5.56 -8.10
CA ARG A 39 1.45 5.92 -9.47
C ARG A 39 1.77 4.82 -10.48
N ALA A 40 2.94 4.22 -10.40
CA ALA A 40 3.32 3.12 -11.29
C ALA A 40 2.44 1.88 -11.07
N LEU A 41 2.10 1.55 -9.81
CA LEU A 41 1.14 0.48 -9.52
C LEU A 41 -0.24 0.79 -10.09
N ASP A 42 -0.75 2.00 -9.90
CA ASP A 42 -2.06 2.42 -10.45
C ASP A 42 -2.12 2.22 -11.97
N GLN A 43 -1.09 2.64 -12.69
CA GLN A 43 -1.00 2.43 -14.14
C GLN A 43 -0.98 0.94 -14.53
N ARG A 44 -0.26 0.11 -13.78
CA ARG A 44 -0.22 -1.35 -14.03
C ARG A 44 -1.58 -2.00 -13.77
N LEU A 45 -2.29 -1.62 -12.72
CA LEU A 45 -3.61 -2.15 -12.39
C LEU A 45 -4.66 -1.75 -13.43
N ILE A 46 -4.57 -0.53 -13.99
CA ILE A 46 -5.50 -0.06 -15.01
C ILE A 46 -5.22 -0.73 -16.37
N SER A 47 -3.96 -0.93 -16.71
CA SER A 47 -3.56 -1.47 -18.03
C SER A 47 -3.80 -2.97 -18.20
N ASP A 48 -4.12 -3.71 -17.14
CA ASP A 48 -4.30 -5.15 -17.17
C ASP A 48 -5.69 -5.54 -16.67
N ASP A 49 -6.53 -5.99 -17.57
CA ASP A 49 -7.94 -6.35 -17.31
C ASP A 49 -8.12 -7.42 -16.22
N ARG A 50 -7.11 -8.23 -15.93
CA ARG A 50 -7.15 -9.22 -14.86
C ARG A 50 -7.45 -8.59 -13.50
N PHE A 51 -6.95 -7.38 -13.26
CA PHE A 51 -7.14 -6.69 -11.99
C PHE A 51 -8.54 -6.13 -11.77
N ARG A 52 -9.39 -6.08 -12.81
CA ARG A 52 -10.82 -5.78 -12.64
C ARG A 52 -11.56 -6.80 -11.76
N ALA A 53 -10.99 -8.00 -11.60
CA ALA A 53 -11.52 -9.01 -10.70
C ALA A 53 -11.12 -8.81 -9.22
N LEU A 54 -10.29 -7.81 -8.90
CA LEU A 54 -9.99 -7.46 -7.51
C LEU A 54 -11.26 -6.98 -6.81
N PRO A 55 -11.51 -7.41 -5.56
CA PRO A 55 -12.65 -6.93 -4.80
C PRO A 55 -12.58 -5.40 -4.60
N PRO A 56 -13.72 -4.68 -4.61
CA PRO A 56 -13.75 -3.20 -4.51
C PRO A 56 -13.07 -2.63 -3.26
N LYS A 57 -12.95 -3.43 -2.19
CA LYS A 57 -12.31 -3.02 -0.92
C LYS A 57 -10.89 -3.58 -0.78
N PHE A 58 -10.34 -4.22 -1.81
CA PHE A 58 -8.96 -4.70 -1.79
C PHE A 58 -8.02 -3.50 -1.79
N ARG A 59 -7.08 -3.45 -0.84
CA ARG A 59 -6.29 -2.24 -0.56
C ARG A 59 -4.81 -2.51 -0.63
N PHE A 60 -4.12 -1.65 -1.37
CA PHE A 60 -2.66 -1.53 -1.35
C PHE A 60 -2.26 -0.37 -0.45
N VAL A 61 -1.21 -0.55 0.36
CA VAL A 61 -0.68 0.49 1.23
C VAL A 61 0.81 0.64 1.00
N PHE A 62 1.25 1.85 0.67
CA PHE A 62 2.65 2.24 0.64
C PHE A 62 2.94 3.18 1.80
N ASN A 63 3.76 2.74 2.72
CA ASN A 63 4.16 3.50 3.89
C ASN A 63 5.63 3.90 3.79
N GLY A 64 5.88 5.18 3.56
CA GLY A 64 7.24 5.75 3.47
C GLY A 64 7.88 6.05 4.82
N GLY A 65 7.13 5.93 5.92
CA GLY A 65 7.53 6.42 7.24
C GLY A 65 7.33 7.92 7.41
N GLY A 66 7.93 8.50 8.45
CA GLY A 66 7.88 9.92 8.75
C GLY A 66 6.55 10.40 9.32
N LEU A 67 6.31 11.72 9.21
CA LEU A 67 5.15 12.39 9.83
C LEU A 67 3.80 11.97 9.25
N THR A 68 3.77 11.55 7.99
CA THR A 68 2.55 11.15 7.29
C THR A 68 2.49 9.65 7.05
N HIS A 69 3.09 8.87 7.96
CA HIS A 69 3.12 7.42 7.88
C HIS A 69 1.72 6.80 7.86
N LEU A 70 1.66 5.60 7.30
CA LEU A 70 0.45 4.77 7.24
C LEU A 70 0.63 3.47 8.04
N ALA A 71 1.33 3.56 9.18
CA ALA A 71 1.64 2.39 10.01
C ALA A 71 0.38 1.68 10.49
N ASP A 72 -0.67 2.44 10.88
CA ASP A 72 -1.92 1.91 11.40
C ASP A 72 -2.98 1.64 10.33
N ALA A 73 -2.70 2.00 9.07
CA ALA A 73 -3.60 1.70 7.97
C ALA A 73 -3.63 0.19 7.71
N ASP A 74 -4.82 -0.41 7.75
CA ASP A 74 -5.02 -1.82 7.38
C ASP A 74 -4.95 -1.99 5.87
N GLY A 75 -4.15 -2.93 5.39
CA GLY A 75 -3.96 -3.23 3.98
C GLY A 75 -4.12 -4.72 3.65
N ASP A 76 -4.53 -5.03 2.42
CA ASP A 76 -4.48 -6.41 1.92
C ASP A 76 -3.05 -6.76 1.51
N ILE A 77 -2.39 -5.85 0.80
CA ILE A 77 -0.95 -5.92 0.49
C ILE A 77 -0.34 -4.58 0.89
N ARG A 78 0.79 -4.64 1.58
CA ARG A 78 1.47 -3.43 2.03
C ARG A 78 2.97 -3.46 1.78
N ALA A 79 3.52 -2.29 1.57
CA ALA A 79 4.95 -2.03 1.44
C ALA A 79 5.34 -0.97 2.48
N ASP A 80 6.05 -1.38 3.51
CA ASP A 80 6.54 -0.51 4.58
C ASP A 80 8.03 -0.21 4.40
N ALA A 81 8.40 1.05 4.40
CA ALA A 81 9.79 1.46 4.32
C ALA A 81 10.58 0.96 5.53
N VAL A 82 11.73 0.35 5.26
CA VAL A 82 12.68 -0.13 6.25
C VAL A 82 14.09 0.30 5.89
N SER A 83 14.90 0.64 6.90
CA SER A 83 16.33 0.88 6.75
C SER A 83 17.09 -0.42 6.87
N THR A 84 17.95 -0.71 5.91
CA THR A 84 18.86 -1.87 5.95
C THR A 84 20.30 -1.42 5.73
N PRO A 85 21.32 -2.26 6.04
CA PRO A 85 22.73 -1.92 5.76
C PRO A 85 22.99 -1.61 4.28
N GLU A 86 22.21 -2.19 3.36
CA GLU A 86 22.33 -1.95 1.91
C GLU A 86 21.50 -0.75 1.43
N GLY A 87 20.89 0.02 2.34
CA GLY A 87 20.05 1.17 2.06
C GLY A 87 18.55 0.89 2.25
N PRO A 88 17.69 1.86 1.92
CA PRO A 88 16.25 1.74 2.09
C PRO A 88 15.66 0.59 1.25
N ARG A 89 14.73 -0.15 1.85
CA ARG A 89 13.97 -1.24 1.24
C ARG A 89 12.49 -1.10 1.58
N TYR A 90 11.63 -1.83 0.89
CA TYR A 90 10.27 -2.07 1.32
C TYR A 90 10.15 -3.45 1.96
N ARG A 91 9.65 -3.52 3.18
CA ARG A 91 9.15 -4.75 3.79
C ARG A 91 7.75 -5.01 3.25
N ILE A 92 7.56 -6.16 2.63
CA ILE A 92 6.28 -6.57 2.06
C ILE A 92 5.50 -7.35 3.10
N GLY A 93 4.24 -6.96 3.29
CA GLY A 93 3.34 -7.59 4.25
C GLY A 93 1.95 -7.86 3.65
N LEU A 94 1.28 -8.85 4.18
CA LEU A 94 -0.08 -9.25 3.82
C LEU A 94 -1.01 -9.12 5.01
N ALA A 95 -2.22 -8.59 4.76
CA ALA A 95 -3.36 -8.60 5.69
C ALA A 95 -3.09 -7.96 7.05
N GLY A 96 -3.04 -6.64 7.12
CA GLY A 96 -2.92 -5.94 8.41
C GLY A 96 -2.25 -4.59 8.34
N THR A 97 -1.87 -4.10 9.52
CA THR A 97 -1.10 -2.87 9.74
C THR A 97 0.40 -3.16 9.65
N SER A 98 1.26 -2.14 9.78
CA SER A 98 2.71 -2.34 9.84
C SER A 98 3.14 -3.31 10.96
N ALA A 99 2.39 -3.33 12.07
CA ALA A 99 2.68 -4.18 13.21
C ALA A 99 2.11 -5.60 13.09
N THR A 100 0.99 -5.76 12.38
CA THR A 100 0.21 -7.02 12.40
C THR A 100 0.23 -7.79 11.07
N ALA A 101 0.70 -7.16 9.99
CA ALA A 101 0.77 -7.80 8.69
C ALA A 101 1.74 -8.99 8.68
N HIS A 102 1.36 -10.04 7.97
CA HIS A 102 2.21 -11.20 7.74
C HIS A 102 3.37 -10.82 6.81
N SER A 103 4.58 -10.73 7.35
CA SER A 103 5.76 -10.31 6.60
C SER A 103 6.27 -11.42 5.68
N LEU A 104 6.45 -11.10 4.40
CA LEU A 104 7.01 -12.00 3.39
C LEU A 104 8.51 -11.82 3.17
N GLY A 105 9.02 -10.60 3.34
CA GLY A 105 10.42 -10.26 3.08
C GLY A 105 10.58 -8.82 2.65
N ASN A 106 11.78 -8.48 2.20
CA ASN A 106 12.11 -7.14 1.74
C ASN A 106 12.44 -7.13 0.24
N CYS A 107 12.08 -6.05 -0.45
CA CYS A 107 12.50 -5.80 -1.83
C CYS A 107 13.08 -4.38 -2.02
N LYS A 108 13.76 -4.16 -3.13
CA LYS A 108 14.23 -2.82 -3.51
C LYS A 108 13.04 -1.95 -3.93
N PRO A 109 13.12 -0.61 -3.75
CA PRO A 109 12.09 0.30 -4.24
C PRO A 109 11.79 0.15 -5.74
N SER A 110 12.79 -0.23 -6.55
CA SER A 110 12.62 -0.47 -7.98
C SER A 110 11.85 -1.76 -8.33
N GLN A 111 11.72 -2.69 -7.39
CA GLN A 111 11.08 -4.00 -7.59
C GLN A 111 9.67 -4.06 -6.98
N VAL A 112 9.33 -3.10 -6.10
CA VAL A 112 8.11 -3.17 -5.29
C VAL A 112 6.84 -3.30 -6.12
N VAL A 113 6.74 -2.59 -7.22
CA VAL A 113 5.54 -2.61 -8.08
C VAL A 113 5.33 -3.99 -8.67
N ASP A 114 6.39 -4.62 -9.20
CA ASP A 114 6.29 -5.98 -9.78
C ASP A 114 5.93 -7.02 -8.70
N VAL A 115 6.51 -6.90 -7.50
CA VAL A 115 6.17 -7.75 -6.36
C VAL A 115 4.70 -7.60 -5.97
N LEU A 116 4.17 -6.37 -5.86
CA LEU A 116 2.77 -6.15 -5.49
C LEU A 116 1.80 -6.66 -6.58
N VAL A 117 2.17 -6.49 -7.84
CA VAL A 117 1.43 -7.03 -8.99
C VAL A 117 1.37 -8.55 -8.94
N GLU A 118 2.51 -9.22 -8.72
CA GLU A 118 2.58 -10.67 -8.60
C GLU A 118 1.73 -11.19 -7.42
N LEU A 119 1.81 -10.54 -6.26
CA LEU A 119 0.98 -10.88 -5.09
C LEU A 119 -0.52 -10.74 -5.36
N ALA A 120 -0.92 -9.69 -6.09
CA ALA A 120 -2.31 -9.49 -6.47
C ALA A 120 -2.81 -10.57 -7.45
N LEU A 121 -1.96 -11.02 -8.37
CA LEU A 121 -2.28 -12.13 -9.28
C LEU A 121 -2.42 -13.46 -8.54
N ILE A 122 -1.51 -13.76 -7.61
CA ILE A 122 -1.62 -14.94 -6.75
C ILE A 122 -2.92 -14.88 -5.93
N PHE A 123 -3.25 -13.73 -5.35
CA PHE A 123 -4.52 -13.56 -4.64
C PHE A 123 -5.72 -13.86 -5.54
N LEU A 124 -5.73 -13.35 -6.77
CA LEU A 124 -6.83 -13.57 -7.72
C LEU A 124 -6.97 -15.05 -8.11
N GLU A 125 -5.87 -15.76 -8.25
CA GLU A 125 -5.87 -17.19 -8.55
C GLU A 125 -6.34 -18.01 -7.34
N GLU A 126 -5.72 -17.84 -6.18
CA GLU A 126 -5.98 -18.63 -4.98
C GLU A 126 -7.40 -18.42 -4.44
N ARG A 127 -7.93 -17.18 -4.50
CA ARG A 127 -9.29 -16.93 -4.03
C ARG A 127 -10.35 -17.73 -4.79
N GLN A 128 -10.11 -18.05 -6.06
CA GLN A 128 -11.06 -18.81 -6.88
C GLN A 128 -11.07 -20.31 -6.53
N ARG A 129 -10.02 -20.81 -5.88
CA ARG A 129 -9.94 -22.20 -5.41
C ARG A 129 -10.77 -22.46 -4.15
N LEU A 130 -11.17 -21.39 -3.46
CA LEU A 130 -12.03 -21.50 -2.28
C LEU A 130 -13.50 -21.71 -2.68
N ILE A 131 -14.23 -22.47 -1.88
CA ILE A 131 -15.69 -22.69 -2.05
C ILE A 131 -16.42 -21.33 -2.11
N THR A 132 -16.05 -20.40 -1.23
CA THR A 132 -16.50 -19.01 -1.27
C THR A 132 -15.29 -18.13 -1.53
N PRO A 133 -15.22 -17.44 -2.69
CA PRO A 133 -14.07 -16.62 -3.03
C PRO A 133 -13.78 -15.52 -2.00
N ALA A 134 -12.55 -15.47 -1.51
CA ALA A 134 -12.11 -14.45 -0.56
C ALA A 134 -12.25 -13.04 -1.16
N ARG A 135 -12.68 -12.08 -0.34
CA ARG A 135 -12.78 -10.65 -0.68
C ARG A 135 -11.64 -9.81 -0.09
N ARG A 136 -10.90 -10.36 0.87
CA ARG A 136 -9.79 -9.72 1.55
C ARG A 136 -8.64 -10.73 1.69
N MET A 137 -7.43 -10.22 1.68
CA MET A 137 -6.22 -11.05 1.85
C MET A 137 -6.26 -11.85 3.16
N ARG A 138 -6.77 -11.25 4.25
CA ARG A 138 -6.92 -11.93 5.55
C ARG A 138 -7.73 -13.20 5.43
N GLN A 139 -8.87 -13.15 4.72
CA GLN A 139 -9.73 -14.33 4.53
C GLN A 139 -8.99 -15.44 3.76
N LEU A 140 -8.16 -15.06 2.78
CA LEU A 140 -7.37 -16.03 2.05
C LEU A 140 -6.28 -16.66 2.93
N ILE A 141 -5.56 -15.85 3.72
CA ILE A 141 -4.52 -16.34 4.63
C ILE A 141 -5.13 -17.22 5.73
N ASP A 142 -6.30 -16.86 6.26
CA ASP A 142 -7.00 -17.66 7.27
C ASP A 142 -7.42 -19.03 6.69
N ALA A 143 -7.73 -19.11 5.39
CA ALA A 143 -8.18 -20.34 4.74
C ALA A 143 -7.03 -21.26 4.30
N CYS A 144 -5.94 -20.74 3.76
CA CYS A 144 -4.86 -21.54 3.15
C CYS A 144 -3.44 -21.20 3.65
N GLY A 145 -3.31 -20.28 4.60
CA GLY A 145 -2.01 -19.81 5.08
C GLY A 145 -1.29 -18.90 4.07
N SER A 146 -0.03 -18.63 4.34
CA SER A 146 0.83 -17.80 3.49
C SER A 146 1.66 -18.59 2.46
N SER A 147 1.53 -19.91 2.44
CA SER A 147 2.31 -20.78 1.55
C SER A 147 2.24 -20.40 0.07
N PRO A 148 1.09 -19.99 -0.50
CA PRO A 148 1.02 -19.58 -1.91
C PRO A 148 1.92 -18.39 -2.25
N PHE A 149 2.26 -17.57 -1.26
CA PHE A 149 3.06 -16.35 -1.41
C PHE A 149 4.55 -16.55 -1.11
N ALA A 150 4.99 -17.76 -0.76
CA ALA A 150 6.36 -18.02 -0.31
C ALA A 150 7.40 -18.09 -1.45
N GLY A 151 6.98 -18.18 -2.71
CA GLY A 151 7.85 -18.42 -3.88
C GLY A 151 8.33 -17.18 -4.61
N LEU A 152 8.09 -15.97 -4.11
CA LEU A 152 8.47 -14.72 -4.77
C LEU A 152 9.99 -14.55 -4.83
N ARG A 153 10.51 -14.39 -6.05
CA ARG A 153 11.96 -14.37 -6.33
C ARG A 153 12.67 -13.09 -5.87
N ASP A 154 11.92 -11.98 -5.84
CA ASP A 154 12.48 -10.64 -5.57
C ASP A 154 12.46 -10.26 -4.09
N LEU A 155 12.11 -11.20 -3.20
CA LEU A 155 12.12 -10.97 -1.77
C LEU A 155 13.38 -11.55 -1.12
N SER A 156 14.09 -10.69 -0.40
CA SER A 156 15.14 -11.09 0.54
C SER A 156 14.52 -11.39 1.91
N ARG A 157 15.30 -12.02 2.80
CA ARG A 157 14.84 -12.29 4.17
C ARG A 157 14.34 -11.01 4.84
N PRO A 158 13.24 -11.10 5.62
CA PRO A 158 12.80 -9.98 6.45
C PRO A 158 13.94 -9.51 7.36
N GLY A 159 14.11 -8.19 7.45
CA GLY A 159 15.17 -7.60 8.27
C GLY A 159 15.12 -6.09 8.17
N GLY A 160 16.05 -5.42 8.88
CA GLY A 160 16.11 -3.96 8.91
C GLY A 160 15.27 -3.34 10.02
N VAL A 161 15.43 -2.04 10.18
CA VAL A 161 14.69 -1.22 11.16
C VAL A 161 13.55 -0.54 10.42
N MET A 162 12.34 -0.64 10.97
CA MET A 162 11.19 0.09 10.44
C MET A 162 11.48 1.59 10.43
N ALA A 163 10.95 2.27 9.42
CA ALA A 163 10.95 3.73 9.42
C ALA A 163 10.27 4.26 10.69
N ASP A 164 10.75 5.39 11.20
CA ASP A 164 10.12 6.03 12.35
C ASP A 164 8.66 6.37 12.05
N HIS A 165 7.82 6.11 13.05
CA HIS A 165 6.39 6.41 13.02
C HIS A 165 6.08 7.40 14.15
N PRO A 166 6.47 8.67 14.01
CA PRO A 166 6.14 9.67 15.03
C PRO A 166 4.63 9.82 15.16
N PRO A 167 4.11 10.29 16.31
CA PRO A 167 2.70 10.57 16.44
C PRO A 167 2.25 11.54 15.35
N ALA A 168 1.00 11.37 14.89
CA ALA A 168 0.42 12.25 13.89
C ALA A 168 0.59 13.73 14.30
N PRO A 169 1.01 14.61 13.39
CA PRO A 169 1.18 16.02 13.72
C PRO A 169 -0.17 16.63 14.09
N GLU A 170 -0.15 17.48 15.12
CA GLU A 170 -1.32 18.28 15.48
C GLU A 170 -1.76 19.18 14.31
N PRO A 171 -3.09 19.45 14.19
CA PRO A 171 -3.58 20.39 13.18
C PRO A 171 -2.85 21.73 13.27
N GLY A 172 -2.37 22.24 12.16
CA GLY A 172 -1.62 23.48 12.12
C GLY A 172 -0.56 23.50 11.02
N ARG A 173 0.35 24.48 11.11
CA ARG A 173 1.46 24.61 10.14
C ARG A 173 2.68 23.85 10.63
N THR A 174 3.24 23.01 9.76
CA THR A 174 4.50 22.32 9.97
C THR A 174 5.53 22.79 8.93
N ARG A 175 6.77 22.37 9.04
CA ARG A 175 7.80 22.64 8.00
C ARG A 175 7.47 21.97 6.67
N ALA A 176 6.74 20.84 6.69
CA ALA A 176 6.31 20.11 5.52
C ALA A 176 4.99 20.63 4.91
N GLY A 177 4.28 21.53 5.61
CA GLY A 177 3.00 22.05 5.11
C GLY A 177 2.00 22.36 6.20
N THR A 178 0.72 22.43 5.82
CA THR A 178 -0.39 22.64 6.74
C THR A 178 -1.13 21.34 6.98
N VAL A 179 -1.28 20.96 8.25
CA VAL A 179 -2.10 19.81 8.66
C VAL A 179 -3.49 20.31 9.01
N LEU A 180 -4.50 19.81 8.32
CA LEU A 180 -5.90 20.10 8.58
C LEU A 180 -6.52 18.98 9.40
N GLY A 181 -7.16 19.35 10.53
CA GLY A 181 -8.03 18.43 11.25
C GLY A 181 -9.35 18.30 10.48
N VAL A 182 -9.63 17.10 9.98
CA VAL A 182 -10.92 16.80 9.34
C VAL A 182 -11.75 15.98 10.32
N ALA A 183 -12.84 16.55 10.81
CA ALA A 183 -13.82 15.82 11.59
C ALA A 183 -14.58 14.88 10.67
N LEU A 184 -14.35 13.57 10.83
CA LEU A 184 -15.08 12.44 10.23
C LEU A 184 -16.00 12.79 9.03
N GLY A 185 -15.44 12.83 7.85
CA GLY A 185 -16.20 12.73 6.61
C GLY A 185 -16.91 14.01 6.13
N CYS A 186 -16.76 15.15 6.80
CA CYS A 186 -17.36 16.39 6.36
C CYS A 186 -16.30 17.43 5.99
N LEU A 187 -15.78 17.36 4.79
CA LEU A 187 -15.40 18.58 4.09
C LEU A 187 -16.70 19.24 3.64
N GLY A 188 -17.24 20.12 4.45
CA GLY A 188 -18.36 20.95 4.04
C GLY A 188 -17.91 21.81 2.85
N THR A 189 -18.54 21.60 1.72
CA THR A 189 -18.49 22.54 0.61
C THR A 189 -19.27 23.78 1.05
N ASN A 190 -18.58 24.86 1.33
CA ASN A 190 -19.14 26.21 1.24
C ASN A 190 -18.92 26.72 -0.17
#